data_332210878f27fbe5bdfe992ac8a538db
#
_entry.id   332210878f27fbe5bdfe992ac8a538db
#
_cell.length_a   1.000
_cell.length_b   1.000
_cell.length_c   1.000
_cell.angle_alpha   90.00
_cell.angle_beta   90.00
_cell.angle_gamma   90.00
#
_symmetry.space_group_name_H-M   'P 1'
#
loop_
_entity.id
_entity.type
_entity.pdbx_description
1 polymer ?
#
loop_
_entity_poly.entity_id
_entity_poly.type
_entity_poly.pdbx_seq_one_letter_code
_entity_poly.pdbx_strand_id
1 'polypeptide(L)'
;MIFRVLTSLGGLALGVLIVLAVSGGDFGAAGSWLMTDPWGRVTLLDLYLGFFFLALIIALFERQGWRAILWIAPLPFLGNIWAAVWLVFALPELARRLRA
;
A
#
# COMPACT_ATOMS: atom_id res chain seq x y z
N MET A 1 5.87 -16.64 -9.20
CA MET A 1 4.81 -16.27 -10.16
C MET A 1 3.45 -16.06 -9.49
N ILE A 2 3.03 -16.99 -8.64
CA ILE A 2 1.70 -16.87 -8.02
C ILE A 2 1.58 -15.62 -7.14
N PHE A 3 2.63 -15.28 -6.40
CA PHE A 3 2.59 -14.09 -5.54
C PHE A 3 2.47 -12.80 -6.35
N ARG A 4 3.12 -12.73 -7.51
CA ARG A 4 2.99 -11.56 -8.39
C ARG A 4 1.57 -11.45 -8.96
N VAL A 5 0.97 -12.58 -9.33
CA VAL A 5 -0.40 -12.62 -9.83
C VAL A 5 -1.37 -12.16 -8.74
N LEU A 6 -1.24 -12.73 -7.55
CA LEU A 6 -2.11 -12.36 -6.42
C LEU A 6 -1.96 -10.90 -6.05
N THR A 7 -0.73 -10.37 -6.02
CA THR A 7 -0.46 -8.98 -5.71
C THR A 7 -1.08 -8.05 -6.76
N SER A 8 -0.92 -8.40 -8.04
CA SER A 8 -1.50 -7.61 -9.13
C SER A 8 -3.02 -7.59 -9.08
N LEU A 9 -3.63 -8.76 -8.82
CA LEU A 9 -5.09 -8.85 -8.69
C LEU A 9 -5.61 -8.03 -7.51
N GLY A 10 -4.90 -8.11 -6.37
CA GLY A 10 -5.26 -7.31 -5.20
C GLY A 10 -5.18 -5.81 -5.46
N GLY A 11 -4.11 -5.37 -6.11
CA GLY A 11 -3.95 -3.96 -6.48
C GLY A 11 -5.01 -3.48 -7.45
N LEU A 12 -5.33 -4.29 -8.45
CA LEU A 12 -6.40 -3.98 -9.40
C LEU A 12 -7.76 -3.90 -8.72
N ALA A 13 -8.07 -4.86 -7.85
CA ALA A 13 -9.33 -4.86 -7.11
C ALA A 13 -9.48 -3.60 -6.27
N LEU A 14 -8.41 -3.21 -5.56
CA LEU A 14 -8.43 -2.00 -4.77
C LEU A 14 -8.60 -0.76 -5.64
N GLY A 15 -7.92 -0.71 -6.79
CA GLY A 15 -8.06 0.39 -7.74
C GLY A 15 -9.49 0.54 -8.24
N VAL A 16 -10.14 -0.57 -8.59
CA VAL A 16 -11.54 -0.57 -9.02
C VAL A 16 -12.44 -0.05 -7.90
N LEU A 17 -12.25 -0.54 -6.68
CA LEU A 17 -13.05 -0.09 -5.54
C LEU A 17 -12.87 1.41 -5.27
N ILE A 18 -11.67 1.94 -5.42
CA ILE A 18 -11.40 3.37 -5.24
C ILE A 18 -12.14 4.18 -6.30
N VAL A 19 -12.08 3.76 -7.56
CA VAL A 19 -12.80 4.45 -8.64
C VAL A 19 -14.30 4.46 -8.36
N LEU A 20 -14.85 3.33 -7.95
CA LEU A 20 -16.27 3.23 -7.61
C LEU A 20 -16.62 4.11 -6.42
N ALA A 21 -15.77 4.14 -5.41
CA ALA A 21 -15.98 4.97 -4.22
C ALA A 21 -15.96 6.46 -4.55
N VAL A 22 -15.01 6.89 -5.39
CA VAL A 22 -14.91 8.29 -5.81
C VAL A 22 -16.15 8.72 -6.60
N SER A 23 -16.64 7.84 -7.48
CA SER A 23 -17.78 8.19 -8.34
C SER A 23 -19.14 8.08 -7.64
N GLY A 24 -19.27 7.22 -6.61
CA GLY A 24 -20.55 6.97 -5.96
C GLY A 24 -20.61 7.29 -4.48
N GLY A 25 -19.47 7.58 -3.84
CA GLY A 25 -19.41 7.80 -2.40
C GLY A 25 -19.16 9.24 -2.00
N ASP A 26 -19.28 9.50 -0.72
CA ASP A 26 -18.98 10.81 -0.13
C ASP A 26 -17.67 10.68 0.66
N PHE A 27 -16.58 11.15 0.06
CA PHE A 27 -15.26 11.08 0.67
C PHE A 27 -15.20 11.89 1.97
N GLY A 28 -15.87 13.04 2.02
CA GLY A 28 -15.91 13.87 3.22
C GLY A 28 -16.59 13.17 4.39
N ALA A 29 -17.74 12.53 4.13
CA ALA A 29 -18.46 11.80 5.17
C ALA A 29 -17.66 10.59 5.64
N ALA A 30 -17.02 9.85 4.72
CA ALA A 30 -16.19 8.71 5.07
C ALA A 30 -15.00 9.14 5.90
N GLY A 31 -14.32 10.22 5.51
CA GLY A 31 -13.19 10.75 6.25
C GLY A 31 -13.59 11.21 7.65
N SER A 32 -14.73 11.89 7.77
CA SER A 32 -15.26 12.30 9.05
C SER A 32 -15.54 11.10 9.96
N TRP A 33 -16.16 10.05 9.42
CA TRP A 33 -16.38 8.82 10.17
C TRP A 33 -15.07 8.19 10.67
N LEU A 34 -14.08 8.12 9.78
CA LEU A 34 -12.77 7.54 10.13
C LEU A 34 -12.10 8.32 11.27
N MET A 35 -12.27 9.64 11.30
CA MET A 35 -11.61 10.48 12.29
C MET A 35 -12.37 10.54 13.63
N THR A 36 -13.67 10.28 13.62
CA THR A 36 -14.52 10.47 14.81
C THR A 36 -14.98 9.17 15.44
N ASP A 37 -15.24 8.14 14.67
CA ASP A 37 -15.66 6.84 15.20
C ASP A 37 -14.47 6.09 15.79
N PRO A 38 -14.59 5.49 17.00
CA PRO A 38 -13.48 4.74 17.58
C PRO A 38 -12.93 3.63 16.67
N TRP A 39 -13.79 2.90 15.98
CA TRP A 39 -13.34 1.85 15.05
C TRP A 39 -12.71 2.44 13.80
N GLY A 40 -13.15 3.62 13.38
CA GLY A 40 -12.52 4.36 12.30
C GLY A 40 -11.08 4.74 12.62
N ARG A 41 -10.84 5.21 13.83
CA ARG A 41 -9.49 5.53 14.30
C ARG A 41 -8.59 4.31 14.35
N VAL A 42 -9.11 3.18 14.81
CA VAL A 42 -8.38 1.91 14.80
C VAL A 42 -7.99 1.53 13.38
N THR A 43 -8.93 1.66 12.44
CA THR A 43 -8.68 1.36 11.02
C THR A 43 -7.57 2.24 10.45
N LEU A 44 -7.60 3.55 10.74
CA LEU A 44 -6.57 4.47 10.25
C LEU A 44 -5.19 4.13 10.82
N LEU A 45 -5.12 3.86 12.11
CA LEU A 45 -3.85 3.53 12.74
C LEU A 45 -3.29 2.23 12.18
N ASP A 46 -4.15 1.24 12.01
CA ASP A 46 -3.76 -0.05 11.43
C ASP A 46 -3.19 0.13 10.04
N LEU A 47 -3.87 0.91 9.20
CA LEU A 47 -3.44 1.18 7.83
C LEU A 47 -2.07 1.87 7.80
N TYR A 48 -1.92 2.97 8.55
CA TYR A 48 -0.67 3.73 8.52
C TYR A 48 0.48 3.00 9.22
N LEU A 49 0.18 2.22 10.24
CA LEU A 49 1.20 1.38 10.87
C LEU A 49 1.70 0.33 9.90
N GLY A 50 0.80 -0.26 9.10
CA GLY A 50 1.19 -1.18 8.03
C GLY A 50 2.07 -0.49 6.98
N PHE A 51 1.76 0.73 6.60
CA PHE A 51 2.59 1.51 5.68
C PHE A 51 3.97 1.78 6.27
N PHE A 52 4.04 2.07 7.57
CA PHE A 52 5.32 2.27 8.24
C PHE A 52 6.19 1.00 8.19
N PHE A 53 5.59 -0.15 8.49
CA PHE A 53 6.32 -1.42 8.42
C PHE A 53 6.80 -1.70 7.00
N LEU A 54 5.95 -1.46 6.01
CA LEU A 54 6.34 -1.63 4.61
C LEU A 54 7.44 -0.66 4.21
N ALA A 55 7.37 0.59 4.68
CA ALA A 55 8.41 1.57 4.40
C ALA A 55 9.77 1.12 4.95
N LEU A 56 9.79 0.51 6.13
CA LEU A 56 11.02 -0.05 6.67
C LEU A 56 11.59 -1.15 5.76
N ILE A 57 10.72 -2.03 5.27
CA ILE A 57 11.15 -3.09 4.36
C ILE A 57 11.68 -2.51 3.06
N ILE A 58 11.01 -1.52 2.49
CA ILE A 58 11.46 -0.86 1.26
C ILE A 58 12.80 -0.18 1.49
N ALA A 59 12.97 0.52 2.60
CA ALA A 59 14.22 1.20 2.92
C ALA A 59 15.39 0.22 3.03
N LEU A 60 15.15 -0.95 3.60
CA LEU A 60 16.17 -1.97 3.74
C LEU A 60 16.43 -2.72 2.43
N PHE A 61 15.41 -2.86 1.60
CA PHE A 61 15.51 -3.57 0.33
C PHE A 61 16.17 -2.72 -0.75
N GLU A 62 15.76 -1.46 -0.88
CA GLU A 62 16.27 -0.57 -1.91
C GLU A 62 17.61 0.00 -1.45
N ARG A 63 18.66 -0.35 -2.18
CA ARG A 63 20.02 0.06 -1.80
C ARG A 63 20.32 1.52 -2.08
N GLN A 64 19.66 2.09 -3.09
CA GLN A 64 19.85 3.50 -3.43
C GLN A 64 18.80 4.33 -2.71
N GLY A 65 19.26 5.36 -1.98
CA GLY A 65 18.38 6.17 -1.16
C GLY A 65 17.27 6.86 -1.95
N TRP A 66 17.56 7.33 -3.17
CA TRP A 66 16.55 8.00 -3.99
C TRP A 66 15.44 7.04 -4.42
N ARG A 67 15.78 5.76 -4.66
CA ARG A 67 14.76 4.76 -5.01
C ARG A 67 13.86 4.45 -3.82
N ALA A 68 14.45 4.33 -2.64
CA ALA A 68 13.68 4.13 -1.42
C ALA A 68 12.68 5.27 -1.22
N ILE A 69 13.13 6.51 -1.36
CA ILE A 69 12.27 7.68 -1.23
C ILE A 69 11.16 7.65 -2.29
N LEU A 70 11.49 7.33 -3.54
CA LEU A 70 10.52 7.25 -4.62
C LEU A 70 9.41 6.25 -4.32
N TRP A 71 9.74 5.11 -3.70
CA TRP A 71 8.74 4.10 -3.39
C TRP A 71 8.00 4.37 -2.09
N ILE A 72 8.65 5.03 -1.11
CA ILE A 72 8.04 5.28 0.20
C ILE A 72 7.16 6.52 0.18
N ALA A 73 7.61 7.60 -0.45
CA ALA A 73 6.91 8.89 -0.38
C ALA A 73 5.45 8.83 -0.85
N PRO A 74 5.10 8.14 -1.95
CA PRO A 74 3.70 8.06 -2.38
C PRO A 74 2.81 7.13 -1.54
N LEU A 75 3.38 6.30 -0.67
CA LEU A 75 2.60 5.32 0.09
C LEU A 75 1.45 5.94 0.90
N PRO A 76 1.66 7.04 1.66
CA PRO A 76 0.56 7.62 2.43
C PRO A 76 -0.58 8.16 1.56
N PHE A 77 -0.30 8.49 0.31
CA PHE A 77 -1.29 9.08 -0.60
C PHE A 77 -1.92 8.04 -1.51
N LEU A 78 -1.12 7.15 -2.08
CA LEU A 78 -1.59 6.13 -3.02
C LEU A 78 -1.96 4.82 -2.33
N GLY A 79 -1.49 4.63 -1.10
CA GLY A 79 -1.86 3.48 -0.30
C GLY A 79 -1.38 2.16 -0.87
N ASN A 80 -2.21 1.15 -0.71
CA ASN A 80 -1.85 -0.22 -1.08
C ASN A 80 -1.73 -0.44 -2.58
N ILE A 81 -2.28 0.45 -3.41
CA ILE A 81 -2.06 0.39 -4.86
C ILE A 81 -0.56 0.56 -5.15
N TRP A 82 0.06 1.58 -4.55
CA TRP A 82 1.48 1.83 -4.74
C TRP A 82 2.32 0.70 -4.15
N ALA A 83 1.92 0.19 -2.99
CA ALA A 83 2.56 -0.96 -2.38
C ALA A 83 2.52 -2.18 -3.31
N ALA A 84 1.38 -2.42 -3.96
CA ALA A 84 1.23 -3.52 -4.91
C ALA A 84 2.15 -3.33 -6.13
N VAL A 85 2.25 -2.12 -6.64
CA VAL A 85 3.17 -1.82 -7.76
C VAL A 85 4.60 -2.14 -7.38
N TRP A 86 5.05 -1.63 -6.22
CA TRP A 86 6.40 -1.91 -5.75
C TRP A 86 6.64 -3.41 -5.60
N LEU A 87 5.69 -4.11 -4.98
CA LEU A 87 5.84 -5.53 -4.68
C LEU A 87 5.92 -6.37 -5.97
N VAL A 88 5.12 -6.03 -6.99
CA VAL A 88 5.18 -6.72 -8.27
C VAL A 88 6.59 -6.64 -8.87
N PHE A 89 7.21 -5.46 -8.81
CA PHE A 89 8.57 -5.30 -9.31
C PHE A 89 9.62 -5.94 -8.40
N ALA A 90 9.40 -5.92 -7.09
CA ALA A 90 10.39 -6.36 -6.11
C ALA A 90 10.34 -7.87 -5.84
N LEU A 91 9.20 -8.53 -6.09
CA LEU A 91 8.99 -9.93 -5.69
C LEU A 91 10.07 -10.90 -6.20
N PRO A 92 10.50 -10.85 -7.47
CA PRO A 92 11.52 -11.81 -7.92
C PRO A 92 12.82 -11.70 -7.13
N GLU A 93 13.29 -10.48 -6.89
CA GLU A 93 14.52 -10.25 -6.12
C GLU A 93 14.31 -10.55 -4.63
N LEU A 94 13.16 -10.16 -4.10
CA LEU A 94 12.81 -10.41 -2.71
C LEU A 94 12.74 -11.91 -2.43
N ALA A 95 12.08 -12.66 -3.30
CA ALA A 95 11.99 -14.11 -3.16
C ALA A 95 13.38 -14.75 -3.23
N ARG A 96 14.22 -14.27 -4.14
CA ARG A 96 15.59 -14.77 -4.28
C ARG A 96 16.40 -14.53 -2.99
N ARG A 97 16.30 -13.34 -2.43
CA ARG A 97 17.03 -12.99 -1.20
C ARG A 97 16.53 -13.76 0.00
N LEU A 98 15.21 -13.91 0.13
CA LEU A 98 14.63 -14.56 1.31
C LEU A 98 14.78 -16.08 1.26
N ARG A 99 14.87 -16.65 0.08
CA ARG A 99 15.07 -18.10 -0.08
C ARG A 99 16.54 -18.51 -0.15
N ALA A 100 17.41 -17.56 -0.34
CA ALA A 100 18.84 -17.83 -0.32
C ALA A 100 19.35 -18.06 1.10
#